data_a071796af5708942b3e46a8a1bc7863d
#
_entry.id   a071796af5708942b3e46a8a1bc7863d
#
_cell.length_a   1.000
_cell.length_b   1.000
_cell.length_c   1.000
_cell.angle_alpha   90.00
_cell.angle_beta   90.00
_cell.angle_gamma   90.00
#
_symmetry.space_group_name_H-M   'P 1'
#
loop_
_entity.id
_entity.type
_entity.pdbx_description
1 polymer ?
#
loop_
_entity_poly.entity_id
_entity_poly.type
_entity_poly.pdbx_seq_one_letter_code
_entity_poly.pdbx_strand_id
1 'polypeptide(L)'
;DLKQAILASEGRTIMAENVPSSQFLGGVTNAEIERAAGADLLLFNALDVFDPVIAGIPDDLNENPVTWVKRACGRPIGVNLEPVDNEAEMSESRTEIPMGRRVSPKTLEKANELGFDFICLTGNPGTGVSNDAIAHSIKLSKEHFNGLVIAGKMHGAGVAEPVMTLEIARKFVDLGVDILLVPAPYTVPCFQEADLRAIVDFVRSHNVGKSIEEKVLVMAANGTSQDSCDSETIKKIGLAAKAAGADLQHIGDSMNGICLPQNIFTLGQALRGYRHQIVMLSRSVIR
;
A
#
# COMPACT_ATOMS: atom_id res chain seq x y z
N ASP A 1 5.09 11.54 13.93
CA ASP A 1 5.77 10.60 13.05
C ASP A 1 4.80 9.49 12.64
N LEU A 2 4.66 9.26 11.32
CA LEU A 2 3.72 8.29 10.76
C LEU A 2 4.07 6.85 11.18
N LYS A 3 5.34 6.48 11.12
CA LYS A 3 5.82 5.14 11.51
C LYS A 3 5.50 4.83 12.97
N GLN A 4 5.71 5.79 13.86
CA GLN A 4 5.35 5.67 15.28
C GLN A 4 3.84 5.51 15.49
N ALA A 5 3.03 6.27 14.76
CA ALA A 5 1.56 6.17 14.84
C ALA A 5 1.05 4.79 14.40
N ILE A 6 1.63 4.21 13.33
CA ILE A 6 1.32 2.86 12.88
C ILE A 6 1.68 1.83 13.96
N LEU A 7 2.89 1.88 14.51
CA LEU A 7 3.32 0.98 15.60
C LEU A 7 2.39 1.07 16.82
N ALA A 8 2.03 2.29 17.23
CA ALA A 8 1.15 2.52 18.37
C ALA A 8 -0.29 2.03 18.11
N SER A 9 -0.66 1.78 16.85
CA SER A 9 -1.97 1.24 16.50
C SER A 9 -2.12 -0.26 16.81
N GLU A 10 -1.03 -0.98 17.07
CA GLU A 10 -1.05 -2.43 17.40
C GLU A 10 -1.80 -3.27 16.36
N GLY A 11 -1.48 -3.07 15.08
CA GLY A 11 -2.08 -3.82 13.96
C GLY A 11 -3.53 -3.39 13.63
N ARG A 12 -3.94 -2.16 13.97
CA ARG A 12 -5.26 -1.60 13.67
C ARG A 12 -5.27 -0.61 12.51
N THR A 13 -4.11 -0.32 11.91
CA THR A 13 -4.00 0.58 10.77
C THR A 13 -4.44 -0.11 9.48
N ILE A 14 -5.26 0.58 8.69
CA ILE A 14 -5.75 0.12 7.38
C ILE A 14 -5.30 1.10 6.31
N MET A 15 -4.65 0.58 5.29
CA MET A 15 -4.36 1.27 4.04
C MET A 15 -5.34 0.78 2.98
N ALA A 16 -6.05 1.70 2.32
CA ALA A 16 -6.84 1.38 1.14
C ALA A 16 -6.13 1.90 -0.12
N GLU A 17 -6.18 1.11 -1.18
CA GLU A 17 -5.60 1.44 -2.48
C GLU A 17 -6.70 1.75 -3.48
N ASN A 18 -6.51 2.82 -4.29
CA ASN A 18 -7.41 3.15 -5.36
C ASN A 18 -6.68 3.67 -6.61
N VAL A 19 -7.35 3.53 -7.76
CA VAL A 19 -6.97 4.20 -9.00
C VAL A 19 -7.64 5.56 -9.04
N PRO A 20 -6.90 6.67 -8.81
CA PRO A 20 -7.52 7.97 -8.62
C PRO A 20 -8.16 8.57 -9.88
N SER A 21 -7.72 8.14 -11.08
CA SER A 21 -8.33 8.54 -12.35
C SER A 21 -9.69 7.89 -12.63
N SER A 22 -10.06 6.82 -11.89
CA SER A 22 -11.39 6.24 -11.93
C SER A 22 -12.32 6.92 -10.93
N GLN A 23 -13.62 6.82 -11.13
CA GLN A 23 -14.61 7.39 -10.22
C GLN A 23 -15.70 6.35 -9.91
N PHE A 24 -15.73 5.88 -8.68
CA PHE A 24 -16.71 4.91 -8.22
C PHE A 24 -18.09 5.55 -8.04
N LEU A 25 -18.15 6.76 -7.48
CA LEU A 25 -19.37 7.57 -7.31
C LEU A 25 -19.13 8.99 -7.78
N GLY A 26 -20.09 9.60 -8.50
CA GLY A 26 -20.01 10.97 -8.97
C GLY A 26 -19.96 11.99 -7.82
N GLY A 27 -19.18 13.07 -8.02
CA GLY A 27 -19.10 14.20 -7.09
C GLY A 27 -18.17 14.03 -5.90
N VAL A 28 -17.48 12.89 -5.76
CA VAL A 28 -16.48 12.64 -4.72
C VAL A 28 -15.32 11.82 -5.28
N THR A 29 -14.14 11.96 -4.69
CA THR A 29 -12.98 11.13 -5.05
C THR A 29 -13.07 9.74 -4.43
N ASN A 30 -12.41 8.75 -5.02
CA ASN A 30 -12.28 7.41 -4.42
C ASN A 30 -11.62 7.49 -3.03
N ALA A 31 -10.65 8.36 -2.85
CA ALA A 31 -9.97 8.60 -1.57
C ALA A 31 -10.92 9.06 -0.45
N GLU A 32 -11.90 9.93 -0.76
CA GLU A 32 -12.92 10.35 0.21
C GLU A 32 -13.84 9.20 0.59
N ILE A 33 -14.21 8.34 -0.37
CA ILE A 33 -15.02 7.13 -0.13
C ILE A 33 -14.26 6.17 0.81
N GLU A 34 -13.00 5.89 0.53
CA GLU A 34 -12.17 5.00 1.35
C GLU A 34 -11.97 5.55 2.77
N ARG A 35 -11.70 6.85 2.88
CA ARG A 35 -11.64 7.54 4.18
C ARG A 35 -12.95 7.41 4.93
N ALA A 36 -14.09 7.62 4.26
CA ALA A 36 -15.42 7.47 4.87
C ALA A 36 -15.73 6.02 5.27
N ALA A 37 -15.17 5.03 4.57
CA ALA A 37 -15.28 3.61 4.93
C ALA A 37 -14.34 3.18 6.07
N GLY A 38 -13.34 4.00 6.42
CA GLY A 38 -12.48 3.77 7.60
C GLY A 38 -10.99 3.55 7.31
N ALA A 39 -10.51 3.86 6.11
CA ALA A 39 -9.08 3.85 5.81
C ALA A 39 -8.33 4.91 6.63
N ASP A 40 -7.11 4.56 7.07
CA ASP A 40 -6.19 5.45 7.77
C ASP A 40 -5.14 6.03 6.84
N LEU A 41 -4.74 5.25 5.84
CA LEU A 41 -3.77 5.60 4.81
C LEU A 41 -4.42 5.37 3.44
N LEU A 42 -4.07 6.20 2.47
CA LEU A 42 -4.60 6.13 1.12
C LEU A 42 -3.44 5.92 0.13
N LEU A 43 -3.51 4.89 -0.69
CA LEU A 43 -2.50 4.57 -1.70
C LEU A 43 -3.07 4.81 -3.10
N PHE A 44 -2.47 5.69 -3.87
CA PHE A 44 -2.82 5.91 -5.27
C PHE A 44 -2.07 4.92 -6.16
N ASN A 45 -2.83 4.06 -6.81
CA ASN A 45 -2.34 3.14 -7.83
C ASN A 45 -2.55 3.72 -9.23
N ALA A 46 -1.70 3.34 -10.16
CA ALA A 46 -1.79 3.75 -11.57
C ALA A 46 -1.78 5.28 -11.82
N LEU A 47 -1.37 6.10 -10.87
CA LEU A 47 -1.21 7.53 -11.05
C LEU A 47 0.10 7.83 -11.80
N ASP A 48 0.02 8.60 -12.88
CA ASP A 48 1.18 9.22 -13.50
C ASP A 48 1.55 10.49 -12.72
N VAL A 49 2.71 10.50 -12.04
CA VAL A 49 3.13 11.64 -11.21
C VAL A 49 3.48 12.88 -12.03
N PHE A 50 3.76 12.72 -13.34
CA PHE A 50 4.00 13.86 -14.23
C PHE A 50 2.72 14.52 -14.73
N ASP A 51 1.60 13.76 -14.75
CA ASP A 51 0.26 14.23 -15.13
C ASP A 51 -0.80 13.65 -14.17
N PRO A 52 -0.87 14.13 -12.92
CA PRO A 52 -1.68 13.54 -11.86
C PRO A 52 -3.17 13.84 -12.06
N VAL A 53 -3.88 12.90 -12.70
CA VAL A 53 -5.34 12.96 -12.89
C VAL A 53 -6.05 12.32 -11.70
N ILE A 54 -6.89 13.10 -11.00
CA ILE A 54 -7.73 12.63 -9.90
C ILE A 54 -9.18 13.00 -10.22
N ALA A 55 -10.03 11.98 -10.40
CA ALA A 55 -11.45 12.18 -10.68
C ALA A 55 -12.20 12.60 -9.41
N GLY A 56 -13.18 13.50 -9.56
CA GLY A 56 -14.04 13.96 -8.45
C GLY A 56 -13.51 15.16 -7.68
N ILE A 57 -12.34 15.70 -8.03
CA ILE A 57 -11.90 17.01 -7.53
C ILE A 57 -12.67 18.15 -8.22
N PRO A 58 -12.74 19.37 -7.61
CA PRO A 58 -13.37 20.53 -8.25
C PRO A 58 -12.71 20.91 -9.58
N ASP A 59 -13.53 21.27 -10.59
CA ASP A 59 -13.05 21.64 -11.93
C ASP A 59 -12.24 22.94 -11.94
N ASP A 60 -12.46 23.83 -10.96
CA ASP A 60 -11.77 25.11 -10.81
C ASP A 60 -10.59 25.07 -9.83
N LEU A 61 -10.06 23.88 -9.57
CA LEU A 61 -8.96 23.70 -8.64
C LEU A 61 -7.69 24.42 -9.12
N ASN A 62 -7.19 25.38 -8.32
CA ASN A 62 -5.98 26.14 -8.59
C ASN A 62 -4.79 25.72 -7.68
N GLU A 63 -4.80 24.53 -7.15
CA GLU A 63 -3.73 23.98 -6.31
C GLU A 63 -3.34 22.56 -6.76
N ASN A 64 -2.26 22.05 -6.20
CA ASN A 64 -1.84 20.66 -6.40
C ASN A 64 -2.96 19.68 -6.00
N PRO A 65 -3.41 18.79 -6.91
CA PRO A 65 -4.55 17.90 -6.66
C PRO A 65 -4.28 16.92 -5.50
N VAL A 66 -3.04 16.45 -5.30
CA VAL A 66 -2.68 15.58 -4.17
C VAL A 66 -2.82 16.31 -2.84
N THR A 67 -2.36 17.58 -2.78
CA THR A 67 -2.50 18.42 -1.59
C THR A 67 -3.97 18.68 -1.26
N TRP A 68 -4.81 18.90 -2.27
CA TRP A 68 -6.25 19.08 -2.08
C TRP A 68 -6.89 17.81 -1.48
N VAL A 69 -6.65 16.62 -2.07
CA VAL A 69 -7.19 15.36 -1.55
C VAL A 69 -6.68 15.07 -0.13
N LYS A 70 -5.41 15.32 0.14
CA LYS A 70 -4.82 15.17 1.48
C LYS A 70 -5.56 16.02 2.53
N ARG A 71 -5.91 17.26 2.17
CA ARG A 71 -6.70 18.15 3.03
C ARG A 71 -8.15 17.69 3.16
N ALA A 72 -8.80 17.27 2.06
CA ALA A 72 -10.18 16.80 2.05
C ALA A 72 -10.36 15.52 2.87
N CYS A 73 -9.40 14.60 2.80
CA CYS A 73 -9.45 13.33 3.52
C CYS A 73 -8.87 13.42 4.95
N GLY A 74 -7.94 14.34 5.22
CA GLY A 74 -7.22 14.40 6.49
C GLY A 74 -6.45 13.10 6.79
N ARG A 75 -5.87 12.49 5.74
CA ARG A 75 -5.12 11.22 5.81
C ARG A 75 -3.79 11.34 5.08
N PRO A 76 -2.75 10.60 5.52
CA PRO A 76 -1.53 10.43 4.73
C PRO A 76 -1.85 9.74 3.41
N ILE A 77 -1.21 10.24 2.34
CA ILE A 77 -1.39 9.72 0.98
C ILE A 77 -0.04 9.30 0.41
N GLY A 78 -0.02 8.14 -0.24
CA GLY A 78 1.12 7.65 -0.98
C GLY A 78 0.78 7.33 -2.43
N VAL A 79 1.82 6.99 -3.19
CA VAL A 79 1.69 6.59 -4.59
C VAL A 79 2.45 5.31 -4.87
N ASN A 80 1.88 4.43 -5.70
CA ASN A 80 2.59 3.29 -6.25
C ASN A 80 3.49 3.75 -7.40
N LEU A 81 4.80 3.48 -7.28
CA LEU A 81 5.79 3.63 -8.35
C LEU A 81 6.37 2.27 -8.67
N GLU A 82 6.19 1.81 -9.90
CA GLU A 82 6.48 0.43 -10.29
C GLU A 82 7.95 0.23 -10.69
N PRO A 83 8.70 -0.65 -9.99
CA PRO A 83 10.06 -1.05 -10.36
C PRO A 83 10.06 -2.02 -11.56
N VAL A 84 9.73 -1.53 -12.76
CA VAL A 84 9.64 -2.38 -13.95
C VAL A 84 11.00 -2.92 -14.33
N ASP A 85 11.07 -4.24 -14.50
CA ASP A 85 12.22 -4.98 -15.01
C ASP A 85 11.97 -5.41 -16.47
N ASN A 86 12.60 -4.74 -17.41
CA ASN A 86 12.40 -5.03 -18.82
C ASN A 86 12.97 -6.40 -19.25
N GLU A 87 13.91 -6.94 -18.48
CA GLU A 87 14.58 -8.23 -18.73
C GLU A 87 13.93 -9.39 -17.94
N ALA A 88 12.92 -9.10 -17.12
CA ALA A 88 12.25 -10.14 -16.32
C ALA A 88 11.61 -11.23 -17.20
N GLU A 89 11.78 -12.49 -16.80
CA GLU A 89 11.09 -13.62 -17.41
C GLU A 89 9.60 -13.55 -17.08
N MET A 90 8.79 -13.29 -18.11
CA MET A 90 7.35 -13.10 -17.97
C MET A 90 6.60 -14.43 -18.06
N SER A 91 5.65 -14.66 -17.14
CA SER A 91 4.68 -15.75 -17.19
C SER A 91 3.40 -15.41 -17.97
N GLU A 92 3.24 -14.14 -18.34
CA GLU A 92 2.10 -13.62 -19.12
C GLU A 92 2.55 -12.48 -20.03
N SER A 93 1.66 -11.94 -20.85
CA SER A 93 1.96 -10.81 -21.75
C SER A 93 2.32 -9.55 -20.94
N ARG A 94 3.40 -8.86 -21.37
CA ARG A 94 3.83 -7.62 -20.73
C ARG A 94 2.85 -6.47 -20.99
N THR A 95 2.50 -5.75 -19.94
CA THR A 95 1.74 -4.50 -20.01
C THR A 95 2.68 -3.31 -19.90
N GLU A 96 2.73 -2.47 -20.92
CA GLU A 96 3.52 -1.23 -20.90
C GLU A 96 2.79 -0.15 -20.08
N ILE A 97 3.53 0.59 -19.26
CA ILE A 97 3.00 1.66 -18.42
C ILE A 97 3.75 2.98 -18.67
N PRO A 98 3.10 4.15 -18.46
CA PRO A 98 3.74 5.45 -18.59
C PRO A 98 4.97 5.62 -17.69
N MET A 99 5.89 6.48 -18.11
CA MET A 99 7.13 6.75 -17.36
C MET A 99 6.85 7.35 -15.98
N GLY A 100 5.78 8.16 -15.82
CA GLY A 100 5.40 8.73 -14.52
C GLY A 100 4.86 7.72 -13.51
N ARG A 101 4.60 6.48 -13.92
CA ARG A 101 4.24 5.36 -13.03
C ARG A 101 5.44 4.49 -12.66
N ARG A 102 6.58 4.64 -13.36
CA ARG A 102 7.79 3.85 -13.11
C ARG A 102 8.68 4.53 -12.08
N VAL A 103 9.36 3.74 -11.26
CA VAL A 103 10.36 4.29 -10.34
C VAL A 103 11.58 4.84 -11.11
N SER A 104 11.97 6.05 -10.78
CA SER A 104 13.17 6.72 -11.28
C SER A 104 13.52 7.90 -10.37
N PRO A 105 14.75 8.46 -10.41
CA PRO A 105 15.06 9.68 -9.65
C PRO A 105 14.04 10.80 -9.89
N LYS A 106 13.64 11.01 -11.15
CA LYS A 106 12.69 12.07 -11.53
C LYS A 106 11.28 11.86 -10.96
N THR A 107 10.79 10.62 -10.96
CA THR A 107 9.45 10.31 -10.39
C THR A 107 9.46 10.38 -8.87
N LEU A 108 10.57 10.02 -8.21
CA LEU A 108 10.75 10.15 -6.77
C LEU A 108 10.81 11.63 -6.33
N GLU A 109 11.57 12.46 -7.06
CA GLU A 109 11.61 13.91 -6.85
C GLU A 109 10.24 14.53 -7.09
N LYS A 110 9.54 14.11 -8.14
CA LYS A 110 8.19 14.58 -8.43
C LYS A 110 7.17 14.16 -7.36
N ALA A 111 7.31 12.97 -6.79
CA ALA A 111 6.49 12.54 -5.66
C ALA A 111 6.71 13.42 -4.41
N ASN A 112 7.96 13.85 -4.14
CA ASN A 112 8.23 14.86 -3.10
C ASN A 112 7.54 16.20 -3.39
N GLU A 113 7.63 16.70 -4.62
CA GLU A 113 6.98 17.97 -5.02
C GLU A 113 5.46 17.92 -4.88
N LEU A 114 4.84 16.79 -5.21
CA LEU A 114 3.41 16.56 -5.05
C LEU A 114 2.98 16.40 -3.59
N GLY A 115 3.92 16.17 -2.68
CA GLY A 115 3.69 16.08 -1.23
C GLY A 115 3.18 14.73 -0.75
N PHE A 116 3.55 13.64 -1.42
CA PHE A 116 3.26 12.29 -0.93
C PHE A 116 4.00 11.99 0.38
N ASP A 117 3.32 11.31 1.31
CA ASP A 117 3.88 10.93 2.62
C ASP A 117 4.67 9.62 2.54
N PHE A 118 4.34 8.79 1.57
CA PHE A 118 4.99 7.50 1.32
C PHE A 118 4.89 7.10 -0.15
N ILE A 119 5.78 6.21 -0.58
CA ILE A 119 5.69 5.51 -1.86
C ILE A 119 5.58 4.01 -1.62
N CYS A 120 4.94 3.32 -2.57
CA CYS A 120 4.87 1.87 -2.61
C CYS A 120 5.59 1.35 -3.85
N LEU A 121 6.62 0.53 -3.66
CA LEU A 121 7.40 -0.10 -4.73
C LEU A 121 6.85 -1.52 -4.95
N THR A 122 5.81 -1.62 -5.76
CA THR A 122 5.16 -2.88 -6.12
C THR A 122 4.68 -2.84 -7.57
N GLY A 123 4.24 -3.95 -8.13
CA GLY A 123 3.80 -4.04 -9.52
C GLY A 123 2.33 -4.37 -9.67
N ASN A 124 1.74 -3.90 -10.76
CA ASN A 124 0.43 -4.31 -11.23
C ASN A 124 0.53 -5.60 -12.07
N PRO A 125 -0.59 -6.31 -12.33
CA PRO A 125 -0.59 -7.49 -13.19
C PRO A 125 0.06 -7.21 -14.55
N GLY A 126 0.97 -8.08 -14.98
CA GLY A 126 1.64 -8.00 -16.27
C GLY A 126 2.71 -6.90 -16.44
N THR A 127 2.98 -6.07 -15.43
CA THR A 127 3.95 -4.96 -15.57
C THR A 127 5.41 -5.39 -15.50
N GLY A 128 5.69 -6.61 -15.05
CA GLY A 128 7.05 -7.17 -15.03
C GLY A 128 7.93 -6.60 -13.94
N VAL A 129 7.41 -6.55 -12.71
CA VAL A 129 8.18 -6.11 -11.53
C VAL A 129 8.85 -7.31 -10.87
N SER A 130 10.19 -7.38 -10.94
CA SER A 130 11.00 -8.42 -10.31
C SER A 130 11.43 -8.05 -8.88
N ASN A 131 11.74 -9.06 -8.05
CA ASN A 131 12.29 -8.84 -6.71
C ASN A 131 13.65 -8.11 -6.75
N ASP A 132 14.45 -8.34 -7.80
CA ASP A 132 15.71 -7.64 -7.97
C ASP A 132 15.52 -6.16 -8.34
N ALA A 133 14.54 -5.84 -9.19
CA ALA A 133 14.18 -4.47 -9.50
C ALA A 133 13.62 -3.72 -8.28
N ILE A 134 12.81 -4.39 -7.44
CA ILE A 134 12.37 -3.83 -6.15
C ILE A 134 13.59 -3.53 -5.26
N ALA A 135 14.51 -4.48 -5.11
CA ALA A 135 15.71 -4.31 -4.28
C ALA A 135 16.58 -3.13 -4.74
N HIS A 136 16.76 -2.95 -6.05
CA HIS A 136 17.46 -1.79 -6.61
C HIS A 136 16.72 -0.49 -6.30
N SER A 137 15.39 -0.51 -6.45
CA SER A 137 14.54 0.66 -6.26
C SER A 137 14.43 1.11 -4.81
N ILE A 138 14.54 0.20 -3.83
CA ILE A 138 14.63 0.58 -2.40
C ILE A 138 15.82 1.50 -2.18
N LYS A 139 17.03 1.15 -2.65
CA LYS A 139 18.22 1.99 -2.51
C LYS A 139 18.02 3.35 -3.16
N LEU A 140 17.58 3.36 -4.42
CA LEU A 140 17.32 4.58 -5.17
C LEU A 140 16.32 5.49 -4.45
N SER A 141 15.26 4.91 -3.90
CA SER A 141 14.23 5.66 -3.19
C SER A 141 14.73 6.28 -1.88
N LYS A 142 15.61 5.59 -1.16
CA LYS A 142 16.23 6.16 0.06
C LYS A 142 17.16 7.34 -0.24
N GLU A 143 17.63 7.50 -1.45
CA GLU A 143 18.46 8.63 -1.88
C GLU A 143 17.63 9.83 -2.40
N HIS A 144 16.44 9.58 -3.00
CA HIS A 144 15.68 10.58 -3.73
C HIS A 144 14.30 10.91 -3.16
N PHE A 145 13.78 10.13 -2.20
CA PHE A 145 12.45 10.34 -1.61
C PHE A 145 12.54 10.63 -0.11
N ASN A 146 11.77 11.62 0.35
CA ASN A 146 11.84 12.11 1.74
C ASN A 146 10.85 11.41 2.69
N GLY A 147 9.83 10.69 2.16
CA GLY A 147 8.81 9.98 2.94
C GLY A 147 9.16 8.53 3.22
N LEU A 148 8.16 7.75 3.66
CA LEU A 148 8.36 6.33 3.93
C LEU A 148 8.40 5.52 2.63
N VAL A 149 9.28 4.54 2.56
CA VAL A 149 9.41 3.59 1.44
C VAL A 149 8.77 2.27 1.84
N ILE A 150 7.69 1.91 1.16
CA ILE A 150 7.03 0.61 1.23
C ILE A 150 7.51 -0.21 0.04
N ALA A 151 7.90 -1.47 0.23
CA ALA A 151 8.35 -2.31 -0.88
C ALA A 151 8.03 -3.78 -0.67
N GLY A 152 7.66 -4.45 -1.76
CA GLY A 152 7.40 -5.88 -1.82
C GLY A 152 6.39 -6.24 -2.91
N LYS A 153 5.83 -7.43 -2.82
CA LYS A 153 4.83 -7.93 -3.76
C LYS A 153 3.59 -8.44 -3.03
N MET A 154 2.42 -8.15 -3.58
CA MET A 154 1.16 -8.74 -3.16
C MET A 154 0.68 -9.86 -4.11
N HIS A 155 1.26 -9.93 -5.31
CA HIS A 155 1.07 -10.97 -6.33
C HIS A 155 2.29 -11.01 -7.27
N GLY A 156 2.31 -11.92 -8.26
CA GLY A 156 3.47 -12.14 -9.13
C GLY A 156 3.85 -11.00 -10.08
N ALA A 157 2.97 -10.01 -10.33
CA ALA A 157 3.16 -8.93 -11.30
C ALA A 157 3.56 -9.42 -12.72
N GLY A 158 3.17 -10.65 -13.06
CA GLY A 158 3.47 -11.30 -14.34
C GLY A 158 4.86 -11.94 -14.44
N VAL A 159 5.67 -11.93 -13.38
CA VAL A 159 7.03 -12.49 -13.38
C VAL A 159 7.05 -13.91 -12.82
N ALA A 160 7.83 -14.79 -13.46
CA ALA A 160 7.98 -16.20 -13.07
C ALA A 160 8.98 -16.38 -11.91
N GLU A 161 8.67 -15.81 -10.73
CA GLU A 161 9.46 -15.92 -9.50
C GLU A 161 8.56 -15.98 -8.25
N PRO A 162 9.09 -16.42 -7.09
CA PRO A 162 8.35 -16.37 -5.84
C PRO A 162 7.86 -14.96 -5.49
N VAL A 163 6.61 -14.84 -5.05
CA VAL A 163 6.02 -13.55 -4.65
C VAL A 163 6.75 -13.00 -3.43
N MET A 164 6.89 -13.83 -2.39
CA MET A 164 7.60 -13.46 -1.17
C MET A 164 8.14 -14.72 -0.48
N THR A 165 9.37 -14.65 -0.02
CA THR A 165 10.02 -15.65 0.85
C THR A 165 10.71 -14.94 2.01
N LEU A 166 11.10 -15.67 3.05
CA LEU A 166 11.88 -15.09 4.14
C LEU A 166 13.24 -14.53 3.65
N GLU A 167 13.83 -15.13 2.62
CA GLU A 167 15.09 -14.65 2.02
C GLU A 167 14.88 -13.31 1.31
N ILE A 168 13.83 -13.20 0.50
CA ILE A 168 13.46 -11.93 -0.17
C ILE A 168 13.17 -10.86 0.88
N ALA A 169 12.40 -11.20 1.92
CA ALA A 169 12.10 -10.29 3.03
C ALA A 169 13.37 -9.78 3.72
N ARG A 170 14.34 -10.65 4.00
CA ARG A 170 15.66 -10.28 4.56
C ARG A 170 16.38 -9.28 3.66
N LYS A 171 16.46 -9.58 2.36
CA LYS A 171 17.10 -8.70 1.38
C LYS A 171 16.51 -7.29 1.40
N PHE A 172 15.19 -7.15 1.42
CA PHE A 172 14.53 -5.83 1.44
C PHE A 172 14.75 -5.08 2.76
N VAL A 173 14.69 -5.79 3.88
CA VAL A 173 14.94 -5.24 5.22
C VAL A 173 16.38 -4.74 5.34
N ASP A 174 17.37 -5.51 4.86
CA ASP A 174 18.78 -5.13 4.88
C ASP A 174 19.09 -3.92 3.98
N LEU A 175 18.25 -3.66 2.98
CA LEU A 175 18.33 -2.48 2.11
C LEU A 175 17.68 -1.23 2.70
N GLY A 176 17.05 -1.33 3.88
CA GLY A 176 16.50 -0.20 4.62
C GLY A 176 15.09 0.21 4.21
N VAL A 177 14.26 -0.75 3.75
CA VAL A 177 12.82 -0.50 3.55
C VAL A 177 12.18 -0.04 4.88
N ASP A 178 11.25 0.91 4.82
CA ASP A 178 10.55 1.36 6.03
C ASP A 178 9.37 0.44 6.38
N ILE A 179 8.67 -0.04 5.36
CA ILE A 179 7.55 -0.97 5.52
C ILE A 179 7.71 -2.10 4.49
N LEU A 180 7.90 -3.30 4.99
CA LEU A 180 7.95 -4.49 4.16
C LEU A 180 6.53 -4.90 3.76
N LEU A 181 6.24 -4.90 2.46
CA LEU A 181 4.98 -5.37 1.90
C LEU A 181 5.07 -6.87 1.63
N VAL A 182 4.13 -7.62 2.16
CA VAL A 182 3.99 -9.06 1.94
C VAL A 182 2.54 -9.41 1.60
N PRO A 183 2.26 -10.52 0.90
CA PRO A 183 0.89 -10.96 0.71
C PRO A 183 0.19 -11.18 2.05
N ALA A 184 -1.10 -10.86 2.14
CA ALA A 184 -1.90 -11.33 3.25
C ALA A 184 -2.12 -12.85 3.15
N PRO A 185 -2.26 -13.57 4.27
CA PRO A 185 -2.58 -15.00 4.24
C PRO A 185 -3.80 -15.30 3.37
N TYR A 186 -3.76 -16.38 2.60
CA TYR A 186 -4.83 -16.85 1.71
C TYR A 186 -5.08 -16.04 0.43
N THR A 187 -4.31 -14.99 0.14
CA THR A 187 -4.51 -14.16 -1.06
C THR A 187 -3.69 -14.64 -2.27
N VAL A 188 -2.62 -15.37 -2.03
CA VAL A 188 -1.81 -16.01 -3.08
C VAL A 188 -1.50 -17.46 -2.72
N PRO A 189 -1.26 -18.35 -3.71
CA PRO A 189 -0.87 -19.73 -3.45
C PRO A 189 0.39 -19.80 -2.61
N CYS A 190 0.46 -20.82 -1.73
CA CYS A 190 1.63 -21.15 -0.92
C CYS A 190 2.10 -20.06 0.06
N PHE A 191 1.24 -19.09 0.42
CA PHE A 191 1.52 -18.10 1.46
C PHE A 191 0.46 -18.16 2.56
N GLN A 192 0.85 -18.60 3.76
CA GLN A 192 -0.03 -18.86 4.89
C GLN A 192 0.35 -18.01 6.11
N GLU A 193 -0.41 -18.14 7.19
CA GLU A 193 -0.13 -17.47 8.46
C GLU A 193 1.27 -17.77 9.01
N ALA A 194 1.74 -19.01 8.84
CA ALA A 194 3.06 -19.41 9.30
C ALA A 194 4.20 -18.71 8.55
N ASP A 195 4.04 -18.47 7.24
CA ASP A 195 5.02 -17.76 6.42
C ASP A 195 5.08 -16.28 6.84
N LEU A 196 3.92 -15.64 6.98
CA LEU A 196 3.84 -14.27 7.49
C LEU A 196 4.44 -14.16 8.89
N ARG A 197 4.13 -15.11 9.79
CA ARG A 197 4.67 -15.12 11.15
C ARG A 197 6.19 -15.23 11.16
N ALA A 198 6.79 -16.09 10.34
CA ALA A 198 8.24 -16.22 10.23
C ALA A 198 8.92 -14.90 9.79
N ILE A 199 8.31 -14.20 8.83
CA ILE A 199 8.78 -12.88 8.38
C ILE A 199 8.65 -11.84 9.51
N VAL A 200 7.51 -11.80 10.21
CA VAL A 200 7.27 -10.88 11.34
C VAL A 200 8.29 -11.13 12.46
N ASP A 201 8.52 -12.37 12.84
CA ASP A 201 9.48 -12.72 13.90
C ASP A 201 10.91 -12.31 13.52
N PHE A 202 11.29 -12.45 12.25
CA PHE A 202 12.55 -11.93 11.73
C PHE A 202 12.61 -10.39 11.85
N VAL A 203 11.58 -9.67 11.38
CA VAL A 203 11.54 -8.19 11.44
C VAL A 203 11.56 -7.71 12.89
N ARG A 204 10.84 -8.36 13.81
CA ARG A 204 10.88 -8.03 15.24
C ARG A 204 12.28 -8.19 15.82
N SER A 205 12.98 -9.26 15.45
CA SER A 205 14.38 -9.48 15.89
C SER A 205 15.31 -8.42 15.30
N HIS A 206 15.14 -8.04 14.03
CA HIS A 206 15.90 -6.98 13.37
C HIS A 206 15.69 -5.60 14.03
N ASN A 207 14.50 -5.35 14.58
CA ASN A 207 14.12 -4.08 15.22
C ASN A 207 14.63 -3.91 16.65
N VAL A 208 15.21 -4.95 17.27
CA VAL A 208 15.69 -4.88 18.66
C VAL A 208 16.78 -3.82 18.79
N GLY A 209 16.59 -2.88 19.71
CA GLY A 209 17.56 -1.81 20.00
C GLY A 209 17.60 -0.66 19.00
N LYS A 210 16.75 -0.68 17.96
CA LYS A 210 16.69 0.37 16.94
C LYS A 210 15.78 1.54 17.35
N SER A 211 16.11 2.74 16.87
CA SER A 211 15.22 3.91 16.95
C SER A 211 13.97 3.71 16.08
N ILE A 212 12.95 4.56 16.24
CA ILE A 212 11.71 4.48 15.45
C ILE A 212 12.00 4.61 13.95
N GLU A 213 12.89 5.51 13.57
CA GLU A 213 13.27 5.79 12.18
C GLU A 213 13.92 4.57 11.52
N GLU A 214 14.68 3.79 12.29
CA GLU A 214 15.40 2.59 11.81
C GLU A 214 14.57 1.32 11.83
N LYS A 215 13.42 1.30 12.54
CA LYS A 215 12.54 0.12 12.57
C LYS A 215 11.86 -0.12 11.24
N VAL A 216 11.70 -1.39 10.91
CA VAL A 216 10.92 -1.85 9.77
C VAL A 216 9.56 -2.33 10.27
N LEU A 217 8.49 -1.97 9.56
CA LEU A 217 7.14 -2.45 9.79
C LEU A 217 6.77 -3.53 8.77
N VAL A 218 5.75 -4.33 9.07
CA VAL A 218 5.23 -5.35 8.14
C VAL A 218 3.79 -5.01 7.75
N MET A 219 3.56 -4.85 6.45
CA MET A 219 2.24 -4.65 5.85
C MET A 219 1.78 -5.94 5.18
N ALA A 220 0.65 -6.49 5.64
CA ALA A 220 -0.01 -7.61 4.97
C ALA A 220 -0.99 -7.07 3.92
N ALA A 221 -0.78 -7.42 2.64
CA ALA A 221 -1.51 -6.86 1.52
C ALA A 221 -2.54 -7.84 0.95
N ASN A 222 -3.81 -7.45 0.98
CA ASN A 222 -4.89 -8.06 0.20
C ASN A 222 -5.09 -7.24 -1.09
N GLY A 223 -4.16 -7.40 -2.03
CA GLY A 223 -4.12 -6.69 -3.31
C GLY A 223 -4.42 -7.60 -4.49
N THR A 224 -5.25 -8.61 -4.30
CA THR A 224 -5.75 -9.51 -5.32
C THR A 224 -7.28 -9.40 -5.37
N SER A 225 -7.94 -10.14 -6.26
CA SER A 225 -9.41 -10.13 -6.36
C SER A 225 -10.16 -10.45 -5.06
N GLN A 226 -9.49 -10.99 -4.04
CA GLN A 226 -10.08 -11.22 -2.72
C GLN A 226 -10.39 -9.94 -1.94
N ASP A 227 -9.89 -8.78 -2.34
CA ASP A 227 -10.25 -7.50 -1.71
C ASP A 227 -11.77 -7.20 -1.84
N SER A 228 -12.40 -7.72 -2.89
CA SER A 228 -13.83 -7.54 -3.18
C SER A 228 -14.68 -8.80 -2.91
N CYS A 229 -14.17 -9.75 -2.12
CA CYS A 229 -14.90 -10.95 -1.71
C CYS A 229 -15.94 -10.67 -0.60
N ASP A 230 -16.59 -11.72 -0.11
CA ASP A 230 -17.55 -11.63 0.98
C ASP A 230 -16.91 -11.20 2.32
N SER A 231 -17.76 -10.68 3.21
CA SER A 231 -17.33 -10.12 4.50
C SER A 231 -16.67 -11.15 5.43
N GLU A 232 -17.01 -12.43 5.31
CA GLU A 232 -16.42 -13.50 6.14
C GLU A 232 -14.99 -13.79 5.73
N THR A 233 -14.73 -13.81 4.43
CA THR A 233 -13.38 -13.95 3.87
C THR A 233 -12.50 -12.75 4.23
N ILE A 234 -13.01 -11.51 4.13
CA ILE A 234 -12.30 -10.31 4.57
C ILE A 234 -11.90 -10.38 6.05
N LYS A 235 -12.84 -10.77 6.92
CA LYS A 235 -12.56 -10.93 8.37
C LYS A 235 -11.49 -11.99 8.62
N LYS A 236 -11.59 -13.13 7.93
CA LYS A 236 -10.63 -14.24 8.07
C LYS A 236 -9.22 -13.80 7.69
N ILE A 237 -9.05 -13.18 6.52
CA ILE A 237 -7.76 -12.65 6.04
C ILE A 237 -7.20 -11.64 7.05
N GLY A 238 -8.03 -10.66 7.45
CA GLY A 238 -7.61 -9.61 8.36
C GLY A 238 -7.19 -10.11 9.74
N LEU A 239 -7.95 -11.03 10.34
CA LEU A 239 -7.62 -11.59 11.65
C LEU A 239 -6.39 -12.50 11.60
N ALA A 240 -6.21 -13.27 10.51
CA ALA A 240 -5.03 -14.07 10.29
C ALA A 240 -3.76 -13.21 10.19
N ALA A 241 -3.80 -12.14 9.40
CA ALA A 241 -2.69 -11.20 9.27
C ALA A 241 -2.36 -10.51 10.61
N LYS A 242 -3.38 -10.08 11.36
CA LYS A 242 -3.20 -9.50 12.69
C LYS A 242 -2.61 -10.48 13.69
N ALA A 243 -3.11 -11.72 13.73
CA ALA A 243 -2.61 -12.78 14.62
C ALA A 243 -1.17 -13.16 14.32
N ALA A 244 -0.77 -13.15 13.04
CA ALA A 244 0.62 -13.34 12.62
C ALA A 244 1.53 -12.15 13.01
N GLY A 245 0.98 -10.97 13.33
CA GLY A 245 1.71 -9.82 13.88
C GLY A 245 1.99 -8.70 12.87
N ALA A 246 1.24 -8.60 11.76
CA ALA A 246 1.33 -7.47 10.84
C ALA A 246 1.01 -6.15 11.55
N ASP A 247 1.79 -5.09 11.26
CA ASP A 247 1.64 -3.76 11.84
C ASP A 247 0.49 -2.98 11.21
N LEU A 248 0.27 -3.19 9.91
CA LEU A 248 -0.84 -2.60 9.16
C LEU A 248 -1.32 -3.57 8.09
N GLN A 249 -2.51 -3.32 7.59
CA GLN A 249 -3.13 -4.13 6.56
C GLN A 249 -3.56 -3.27 5.39
N HIS A 250 -3.31 -3.77 4.20
CA HIS A 250 -3.70 -3.16 2.95
C HIS A 250 -4.89 -3.90 2.36
N ILE A 251 -5.77 -3.15 1.71
CA ILE A 251 -6.87 -3.65 0.88
C ILE A 251 -6.84 -2.93 -0.48
N GLY A 252 -6.92 -3.70 -1.57
CA GLY A 252 -6.66 -3.24 -2.94
C GLY A 252 -7.82 -2.56 -3.64
N ASP A 253 -7.79 -2.59 -4.98
CA ASP A 253 -8.59 -1.75 -5.86
C ASP A 253 -9.28 -2.52 -6.99
N SER A 254 -9.52 -3.82 -6.80
CA SER A 254 -9.98 -4.72 -7.88
C SER A 254 -11.41 -4.45 -8.40
N MET A 255 -12.21 -3.64 -7.68
CA MET A 255 -13.58 -3.31 -8.05
C MET A 255 -13.64 -1.95 -8.76
N ASN A 256 -13.23 -1.92 -10.03
CA ASN A 256 -13.25 -0.69 -10.85
C ASN A 256 -12.39 0.46 -10.24
N GLY A 257 -11.21 0.11 -9.75
CA GLY A 257 -10.24 1.07 -9.19
C GLY A 257 -10.46 1.43 -7.73
N ILE A 258 -11.22 0.64 -7.01
CA ILE A 258 -11.41 0.71 -5.55
C ILE A 258 -11.86 -0.68 -5.08
N CYS A 259 -11.70 -1.06 -3.82
CA CYS A 259 -12.44 -2.20 -3.29
C CYS A 259 -13.87 -1.79 -2.89
N LEU A 260 -14.71 -2.76 -2.54
CA LEU A 260 -16.03 -2.45 -1.98
C LEU A 260 -15.86 -1.67 -0.66
N PRO A 261 -16.41 -0.44 -0.52
CA PRO A 261 -16.27 0.35 0.73
C PRO A 261 -16.74 -0.40 1.98
N GLN A 262 -17.74 -1.28 1.82
CA GLN A 262 -18.18 -2.17 2.88
C GLN A 262 -17.07 -3.11 3.36
N ASN A 263 -16.14 -3.52 2.51
CA ASN A 263 -15.03 -4.40 2.89
C ASN A 263 -13.97 -3.66 3.71
N ILE A 264 -13.71 -2.39 3.44
CA ILE A 264 -12.88 -1.53 4.30
C ILE A 264 -13.53 -1.42 5.70
N PHE A 265 -14.85 -1.16 5.75
CA PHE A 265 -15.58 -1.09 7.01
C PHE A 265 -15.55 -2.42 7.77
N THR A 266 -15.76 -3.53 7.06
CA THR A 266 -15.73 -4.90 7.64
C THR A 266 -14.35 -5.22 8.21
N LEU A 267 -13.28 -4.93 7.47
CA LEU A 267 -11.90 -5.10 7.93
C LEU A 267 -11.65 -4.25 9.18
N GLY A 268 -12.04 -2.97 9.15
CA GLY A 268 -11.91 -2.06 10.29
C GLY A 268 -12.66 -2.57 11.51
N GLN A 269 -13.87 -3.06 11.36
CA GLN A 269 -14.66 -3.62 12.45
C GLN A 269 -13.99 -4.88 13.05
N ALA A 270 -13.44 -5.75 12.21
CA ALA A 270 -12.74 -6.95 12.66
C ALA A 270 -11.45 -6.62 13.44
N LEU A 271 -10.66 -5.63 12.99
CA LEU A 271 -9.38 -5.28 13.59
C LEU A 271 -9.49 -4.41 14.84
N ARG A 272 -10.51 -3.53 14.91
CA ARG A 272 -10.66 -2.46 15.90
C ARG A 272 -11.84 -2.66 16.85
N GLY A 273 -12.82 -3.48 16.46
CA GLY A 273 -14.14 -3.53 17.09
C GLY A 273 -15.01 -2.33 16.73
N TYR A 274 -16.32 -2.47 16.88
CA TYR A 274 -17.32 -1.50 16.42
C TYR A 274 -17.12 -0.10 17.01
N ARG A 275 -16.91 0.01 18.32
CA ARG A 275 -16.75 1.30 19.01
C ARG A 275 -15.57 2.10 18.43
N HIS A 276 -14.39 1.49 18.28
CA HIS A 276 -13.22 2.17 17.76
C HIS A 276 -13.42 2.54 16.28
N GLN A 277 -14.03 1.63 15.49
CA GLN A 277 -14.33 1.90 14.08
C GLN A 277 -15.20 3.14 13.94
N ILE A 278 -16.28 3.28 14.71
CA ILE A 278 -17.15 4.46 14.67
C ILE A 278 -16.41 5.73 15.08
N VAL A 279 -15.53 5.67 16.09
CA VAL A 279 -14.69 6.82 16.48
C VAL A 279 -13.79 7.27 15.31
N MET A 280 -13.17 6.33 14.60
CA MET A 280 -12.31 6.65 13.45
C MET A 280 -13.11 7.28 12.29
N LEU A 281 -14.30 6.77 11.99
CA LEU A 281 -15.17 7.31 10.94
C LEU A 281 -15.69 8.71 11.27
N SER A 282 -16.01 8.95 12.55
CA SER A 282 -16.64 10.19 13.02
C SER A 282 -15.68 11.36 13.18
N ARG A 283 -14.36 11.11 13.14
CA ARG A 283 -13.37 12.19 13.30
C ARG A 283 -13.43 13.18 12.14
N SER A 284 -13.55 14.45 12.48
CA SER A 284 -13.40 15.54 11.52
C SER A 284 -11.96 15.61 10.97
N VAL A 285 -11.82 16.05 9.71
CA VAL A 285 -10.52 16.31 9.07
C VAL A 285 -9.72 17.45 9.73
N ILE A 286 -10.37 18.26 10.55
CA ILE A 286 -9.73 19.39 11.26
C ILE A 286 -9.27 19.05 12.69
N ARG A 287 -9.32 17.80 13.09
CA ARG A 287 -8.86 17.34 14.42
C ARG A 287 -7.46 16.79 14.37
#